data_5c2ff7dec7dfda95aa8e9eb23f3d9f4a
#
_entry.id   5c2ff7dec7dfda95aa8e9eb23f3d9f4a
#
_cell.length_a   1.000
_cell.length_b   1.000
_cell.length_c   1.000
_cell.angle_alpha   90.00
_cell.angle_beta   90.00
_cell.angle_gamma   90.00
#
_symmetry.space_group_name_H-M   'P 1'
#
loop_
_entity.id
_entity.type
_entity.pdbx_description
1 polymer ?
#
loop_
_entity_poly.entity_id
_entity_poly.type
_entity_poly.pdbx_seq_one_letter_code
_entity_poly.pdbx_strand_id
1 'polypeptide(L)'
;MKKETFKEQVIEKITFPVPETVKTPWFAHRGSIPATLEYDDCTMYEKVEAIARKYPGNIAFDFMGKHTTYKQMLDQINKCARSLKTIGIREGDKITIALPNCPQAIYMLYATNAIGAIANMIHPLSAEKEIELYLQMSESVVVVTLDQFYNKFEAIRENTKIVNIIIARIKDELSKPIKTGYMLTEGRKITPIPKDAPVIQWDQFSKLGKACSWNYKVKRKSQDPAVILYSGGTTGKTKGIVLSNINFNALSQQVIAANPMFRPGDKM
;
A
#
# COMPACT_ATOMS: atom_id res chain seq x y z
N MET A 1 28.06 -9.75 22.18
CA MET A 1 26.79 -9.45 21.46
C MET A 1 25.64 -9.68 22.45
N LYS A 2 25.08 -8.60 23.01
CA LYS A 2 23.89 -8.69 23.88
C LYS A 2 22.68 -8.94 22.98
N LYS A 3 21.95 -10.03 23.23
CA LYS A 3 20.62 -10.25 22.67
C LYS A 3 19.70 -9.16 23.21
N GLU A 4 19.33 -8.20 22.38
CA GLU A 4 18.23 -7.29 22.71
C GLU A 4 16.94 -8.12 22.79
N THR A 5 16.43 -8.26 24.00
CA THR A 5 15.13 -8.87 24.25
C THR A 5 14.08 -7.90 23.72
N PHE A 6 13.41 -8.29 22.66
CA PHE A 6 12.32 -7.55 22.03
C PHE A 6 11.17 -7.44 23.05
N LYS A 7 10.93 -6.24 23.59
CA LYS A 7 9.71 -5.95 24.36
C LYS A 7 8.56 -5.93 23.36
N GLU A 8 7.60 -6.83 23.53
CA GLU A 8 6.31 -6.74 22.83
C GLU A 8 5.72 -5.36 23.10
N GLN A 9 5.46 -4.62 22.02
CA GLN A 9 4.83 -3.32 22.13
C GLN A 9 3.37 -3.57 22.51
N VAL A 10 2.96 -3.09 23.68
CA VAL A 10 1.55 -3.14 24.10
C VAL A 10 0.77 -2.21 23.17
N ILE A 11 -0.06 -2.79 22.32
CA ILE A 11 -0.96 -2.07 21.43
C ILE A 11 -2.27 -1.84 22.17
N GLU A 12 -2.64 -0.58 22.37
CA GLU A 12 -3.94 -0.21 22.94
C GLU A 12 -5.07 -0.71 22.05
N LYS A 13 -6.16 -1.13 22.67
CA LYS A 13 -7.35 -1.59 21.96
C LYS A 13 -8.47 -0.57 22.09
N ILE A 14 -9.22 -0.42 21.02
CA ILE A 14 -10.39 0.45 20.96
C ILE A 14 -11.63 -0.34 20.53
N THR A 15 -12.79 0.06 21.05
CA THR A 15 -14.07 -0.53 20.73
C THR A 15 -15.01 0.54 20.16
N PHE A 16 -15.86 0.12 19.24
CA PHE A 16 -16.93 0.95 18.69
C PHE A 16 -18.27 0.31 19.04
N PRO A 17 -18.88 0.69 20.19
CA PRO A 17 -20.15 0.12 20.59
C PRO A 17 -21.26 0.52 19.60
N VAL A 18 -22.17 -0.40 19.31
CA VAL A 18 -23.37 -0.11 18.53
C VAL A 18 -24.32 0.67 19.40
N PRO A 19 -24.80 1.87 18.99
CA PRO A 19 -25.80 2.59 19.75
C PRO A 19 -27.08 1.76 19.97
N GLU A 20 -27.63 1.76 21.15
CA GLU A 20 -28.87 1.01 21.50
C GLU A 20 -30.07 1.37 20.61
N THR A 21 -30.08 2.58 20.06
CA THR A 21 -31.14 3.08 19.16
C THR A 21 -31.09 2.45 17.76
N VAL A 22 -30.01 1.77 17.38
CA VAL A 22 -29.87 1.17 16.04
C VAL A 22 -30.46 -0.23 16.06
N LYS A 23 -31.55 -0.44 15.28
CA LYS A 23 -32.05 -1.80 15.01
C LYS A 23 -31.02 -2.57 14.19
N THR A 24 -30.62 -3.73 14.68
CA THR A 24 -29.56 -4.58 14.08
C THR A 24 -30.14 -5.95 13.69
N PRO A 25 -31.06 -6.03 12.69
CA PRO A 25 -31.71 -7.29 12.34
C PRO A 25 -30.74 -8.38 11.87
N TRP A 26 -29.58 -7.98 11.34
CA TRP A 26 -28.52 -8.91 10.94
C TRP A 26 -27.91 -9.68 12.10
N PHE A 27 -28.05 -9.23 13.35
CA PHE A 27 -27.53 -9.95 14.51
C PHE A 27 -28.22 -11.34 14.71
N ALA A 28 -29.42 -11.48 14.24
CA ALA A 28 -30.13 -12.80 14.29
C ALA A 28 -29.43 -13.83 13.37
N HIS A 29 -28.68 -13.40 12.36
CA HIS A 29 -28.10 -14.29 11.36
C HIS A 29 -26.56 -14.40 11.46
N ARG A 30 -25.93 -13.77 12.45
CA ARG A 30 -24.46 -13.74 12.59
C ARG A 30 -23.83 -15.05 13.11
N GLY A 31 -24.64 -16.01 13.61
CA GLY A 31 -24.14 -17.25 14.21
C GLY A 31 -23.24 -16.94 15.43
N SER A 32 -22.02 -17.49 15.42
CA SER A 32 -21.02 -17.30 16.48
C SER A 32 -20.18 -16.02 16.35
N ILE A 33 -20.41 -15.19 15.32
CA ILE A 33 -19.65 -13.97 15.13
C ILE A 33 -19.98 -12.97 16.25
N PRO A 34 -19.01 -12.40 16.97
CA PRO A 34 -19.24 -11.41 18.03
C PRO A 34 -20.02 -10.19 17.52
N ALA A 35 -20.86 -9.61 18.38
CA ALA A 35 -21.61 -8.39 18.03
C ALA A 35 -20.69 -7.19 17.82
N THR A 36 -19.64 -7.13 18.62
CA THR A 36 -18.59 -6.11 18.59
C THR A 36 -17.23 -6.78 18.66
N LEU A 37 -16.23 -6.16 18.06
CA LEU A 37 -14.84 -6.57 18.12
C LEU A 37 -14.03 -5.45 18.78
N GLU A 38 -12.98 -5.84 19.48
CA GLU A 38 -11.94 -4.93 19.92
C GLU A 38 -10.92 -4.77 18.78
N TYR A 39 -10.56 -3.56 18.48
CA TYR A 39 -9.60 -3.26 17.42
C TYR A 39 -8.30 -2.72 18.01
N ASP A 40 -7.19 -3.11 17.40
CA ASP A 40 -5.86 -2.61 17.79
C ASP A 40 -5.71 -1.15 17.39
N ASP A 41 -5.28 -0.28 18.32
CA ASP A 41 -4.94 1.11 18.02
C ASP A 41 -3.53 1.20 17.41
N CYS A 42 -3.42 0.82 16.15
CA CYS A 42 -2.16 0.81 15.42
C CYS A 42 -2.36 1.15 13.94
N THR A 43 -1.27 1.49 13.27
CA THR A 43 -1.25 1.69 11.83
C THR A 43 -1.34 0.37 11.06
N MET A 44 -1.68 0.43 9.76
CA MET A 44 -1.63 -0.74 8.88
C MET A 44 -0.21 -1.33 8.80
N TYR A 45 0.81 -0.46 8.76
CA TYR A 45 2.20 -0.90 8.75
C TYR A 45 2.58 -1.65 10.02
N GLU A 46 2.23 -1.12 11.20
CA GLU A 46 2.54 -1.78 12.48
C GLU A 46 1.88 -3.15 12.60
N LYS A 47 0.65 -3.30 12.08
CA LYS A 47 -0.04 -4.59 12.02
C LYS A 47 0.72 -5.59 11.15
N VAL A 48 1.12 -5.19 9.95
CA VAL A 48 1.90 -6.04 9.04
C VAL A 48 3.28 -6.34 9.60
N GLU A 49 3.95 -5.37 10.21
CA GLU A 49 5.26 -5.58 10.85
C GLU A 49 5.17 -6.61 11.97
N ALA A 50 4.16 -6.52 12.83
CA ALA A 50 3.94 -7.47 13.93
C ALA A 50 3.74 -8.91 13.39
N ILE A 51 2.92 -9.07 12.36
CA ILE A 51 2.67 -10.38 11.73
C ILE A 51 3.93 -10.90 11.04
N ALA A 52 4.67 -10.05 10.31
CA ALA A 52 5.90 -10.44 9.64
C ALA A 52 7.00 -10.87 10.62
N ARG A 53 7.03 -10.28 11.80
CA ARG A 53 7.95 -10.70 12.89
C ARG A 53 7.53 -12.01 13.53
N LYS A 54 6.21 -12.23 13.68
CA LYS A 54 5.65 -13.45 14.28
C LYS A 54 5.75 -14.67 13.37
N TYR A 55 5.54 -14.47 12.06
CA TYR A 55 5.51 -15.54 11.06
C TYR A 55 6.42 -15.25 9.85
N PRO A 56 7.73 -15.02 10.06
CA PRO A 56 8.63 -14.51 9.00
C PRO A 56 8.78 -15.43 7.80
N GLY A 57 8.64 -16.75 8.01
CA GLY A 57 8.79 -17.76 6.96
C GLY A 57 7.52 -18.09 6.20
N ASN A 58 6.33 -17.66 6.69
CA ASN A 58 5.08 -17.90 5.99
C ASN A 58 5.02 -17.09 4.69
N ILE A 59 4.33 -17.63 3.69
CA ILE A 59 4.11 -16.93 2.41
C ILE A 59 3.12 -15.79 2.65
N ALA A 60 3.53 -14.58 2.33
CA ALA A 60 2.68 -13.39 2.39
C ALA A 60 1.79 -13.29 1.15
N PHE A 61 2.36 -13.56 -0.02
CA PHE A 61 1.63 -13.62 -1.29
C PHE A 61 2.39 -14.43 -2.34
N ASP A 62 1.66 -14.86 -3.36
CA ASP A 62 2.17 -15.40 -4.60
C ASP A 62 1.93 -14.41 -5.74
N PHE A 63 2.94 -14.15 -6.54
CA PHE A 63 2.82 -13.34 -7.74
C PHE A 63 3.37 -14.10 -8.94
N MET A 64 2.49 -14.56 -9.80
CA MET A 64 2.83 -15.32 -11.01
C MET A 64 3.79 -16.51 -10.71
N GLY A 65 3.48 -17.27 -9.66
CA GLY A 65 4.26 -18.44 -9.23
C GLY A 65 5.53 -18.10 -8.43
N LYS A 66 5.81 -16.84 -8.16
CA LYS A 66 6.89 -16.41 -7.26
C LYS A 66 6.33 -16.16 -5.86
N HIS A 67 6.69 -17.00 -4.93
CA HIS A 67 6.32 -16.84 -3.52
C HIS A 67 7.19 -15.77 -2.86
N THR A 68 6.56 -14.91 -2.07
CA THR A 68 7.24 -13.91 -1.22
C THR A 68 6.85 -14.16 0.23
N THR A 69 7.84 -14.37 1.11
CA THR A 69 7.58 -14.54 2.54
C THR A 69 7.29 -13.22 3.23
N TYR A 70 6.65 -13.27 4.42
CA TYR A 70 6.41 -12.06 5.23
C TYR A 70 7.70 -11.31 5.55
N LYS A 71 8.80 -12.02 5.83
CA LYS A 71 10.11 -11.38 6.05
C LYS A 71 10.58 -10.62 4.80
N GLN A 72 10.54 -11.27 3.64
CA GLN A 72 10.94 -10.64 2.37
C GLN A 72 10.07 -9.43 2.03
N MET A 73 8.74 -9.55 2.21
CA MET A 73 7.80 -8.46 2.03
C MET A 73 8.14 -7.28 2.93
N LEU A 74 8.33 -7.52 4.23
CA LEU A 74 8.68 -6.46 5.20
C LEU A 74 10.01 -5.79 4.86
N ASP A 75 11.02 -6.57 4.45
CA ASP A 75 12.32 -6.04 4.01
C ASP A 75 12.17 -5.09 2.81
N GLN A 76 11.31 -5.40 1.83
CA GLN A 76 11.02 -4.53 0.69
C GLN A 76 10.23 -3.27 1.10
N ILE A 77 9.21 -3.42 1.95
CA ILE A 77 8.46 -2.29 2.51
C ILE A 77 9.42 -1.30 3.18
N ASN A 78 10.30 -1.81 4.02
CA ASN A 78 11.26 -0.98 4.76
C ASN A 78 12.28 -0.29 3.84
N LYS A 79 12.71 -0.94 2.75
CA LYS A 79 13.56 -0.30 1.73
C LYS A 79 12.82 0.84 1.05
N CYS A 80 11.58 0.61 0.60
CA CYS A 80 10.75 1.63 -0.03
C CYS A 80 10.50 2.82 0.92
N ALA A 81 10.18 2.56 2.19
CA ALA A 81 9.98 3.60 3.20
C ALA A 81 11.20 4.50 3.37
N ARG A 82 12.39 3.90 3.49
CA ARG A 82 13.65 4.66 3.54
C ARG A 82 13.90 5.44 2.28
N SER A 83 13.64 4.86 1.11
CA SER A 83 13.81 5.54 -0.19
C SER A 83 12.88 6.75 -0.32
N LEU A 84 11.62 6.62 0.11
CA LEU A 84 10.68 7.75 0.16
C LEU A 84 11.20 8.88 1.05
N LYS A 85 11.73 8.54 2.23
CA LYS A 85 12.35 9.56 3.12
C LYS A 85 13.56 10.22 2.48
N THR A 86 14.39 9.45 1.76
CA THR A 86 15.59 9.96 1.07
C THR A 86 15.25 10.95 -0.05
N ILE A 87 14.13 10.75 -0.75
CA ILE A 87 13.64 11.72 -1.76
C ILE A 87 12.82 12.87 -1.17
N GLY A 88 12.80 13.01 0.17
CA GLY A 88 12.25 14.16 0.86
C GLY A 88 10.77 14.06 1.26
N ILE A 89 10.15 12.88 1.17
CA ILE A 89 8.74 12.70 1.56
C ILE A 89 8.57 12.88 3.06
N ARG A 90 7.59 13.68 3.42
CA ARG A 90 7.24 14.05 4.80
C ARG A 90 5.95 13.37 5.24
N GLU A 91 5.70 13.43 6.53
CA GLU A 91 4.41 13.05 7.12
C GLU A 91 3.29 13.93 6.51
N GLY A 92 2.16 13.29 6.18
CA GLY A 92 1.01 13.95 5.57
C GLY A 92 1.09 14.18 4.06
N ASP A 93 2.27 14.01 3.43
CA ASP A 93 2.38 14.04 1.97
C ASP A 93 1.53 12.92 1.34
N LYS A 94 1.02 13.16 0.13
CA LYS A 94 0.25 12.17 -0.61
C LYS A 94 1.11 11.58 -1.72
N ILE A 95 1.07 10.25 -1.79
CA ILE A 95 1.79 9.46 -2.80
C ILE A 95 0.76 8.72 -3.63
N THR A 96 0.68 9.03 -4.91
CA THR A 96 -0.19 8.30 -5.83
C THR A 96 0.44 6.96 -6.20
N ILE A 97 -0.31 5.89 -5.93
CA ILE A 97 0.02 4.53 -6.32
C ILE A 97 -0.92 4.12 -7.45
N ALA A 98 -0.44 4.28 -8.69
CA ALA A 98 -1.16 3.95 -9.91
C ALA A 98 -0.61 2.63 -10.47
N LEU A 99 -0.77 1.57 -9.72
CA LEU A 99 -0.27 0.23 -10.02
C LEU A 99 -1.43 -0.79 -10.02
N PRO A 100 -1.35 -1.84 -10.85
CA PRO A 100 -2.24 -2.99 -10.71
C PRO A 100 -1.89 -3.77 -9.42
N ASN A 101 -2.63 -4.86 -9.16
CA ASN A 101 -2.32 -5.77 -8.06
C ASN A 101 -0.97 -6.48 -8.33
N CYS A 102 0.11 -5.87 -7.88
CA CYS A 102 1.47 -6.38 -8.01
C CYS A 102 2.25 -6.13 -6.71
N PRO A 103 3.39 -6.81 -6.51
CA PRO A 103 4.19 -6.68 -5.28
C PRO A 103 4.59 -5.25 -4.96
N GLN A 104 4.96 -4.45 -5.96
CA GLN A 104 5.36 -3.07 -5.77
C GLN A 104 4.22 -2.20 -5.20
N ALA A 105 2.96 -2.50 -5.57
CA ALA A 105 1.80 -1.79 -5.00
C ALA A 105 1.68 -2.06 -3.48
N ILE A 106 1.88 -3.33 -3.07
CA ILE A 106 1.88 -3.73 -1.66
C ILE A 106 3.02 -3.02 -0.92
N TYR A 107 4.25 -3.07 -1.47
CA TYR A 107 5.41 -2.45 -0.84
C TYR A 107 5.22 -0.95 -0.66
N MET A 108 4.71 -0.26 -1.69
CA MET A 108 4.51 1.20 -1.63
C MET A 108 3.37 1.59 -0.70
N LEU A 109 2.26 0.84 -0.65
CA LEU A 109 1.16 1.11 0.27
C LEU A 109 1.64 1.14 1.72
N TYR A 110 2.30 0.06 2.16
CA TYR A 110 2.77 -0.05 3.53
C TYR A 110 4.00 0.83 3.81
N ALA A 111 4.85 1.09 2.82
CA ALA A 111 5.98 2.02 2.96
C ALA A 111 5.51 3.46 3.17
N THR A 112 4.49 3.88 2.42
CA THR A 112 3.84 5.18 2.56
C THR A 112 3.25 5.33 3.95
N ASN A 113 2.54 4.30 4.43
CA ASN A 113 1.95 4.27 5.76
C ASN A 113 3.01 4.32 6.87
N ALA A 114 4.14 3.59 6.74
CA ALA A 114 5.23 3.55 7.72
C ALA A 114 5.87 4.92 7.98
N ILE A 115 5.90 5.79 6.99
CA ILE A 115 6.48 7.14 7.09
C ILE A 115 5.43 8.23 7.41
N GLY A 116 4.18 7.84 7.69
CA GLY A 116 3.09 8.76 8.00
C GLY A 116 2.55 9.54 6.81
N ALA A 117 2.90 9.16 5.59
CA ALA A 117 2.32 9.70 4.36
C ALA A 117 1.00 8.99 4.02
N ILE A 118 0.23 9.53 3.09
CA ILE A 118 -1.10 9.03 2.71
C ILE A 118 -1.04 8.46 1.30
N ALA A 119 -1.47 7.20 1.15
CA ALA A 119 -1.51 6.55 -0.15
C ALA A 119 -2.75 6.99 -0.95
N ASN A 120 -2.55 7.63 -2.08
CA ASN A 120 -3.60 7.97 -3.04
C ASN A 120 -3.69 6.85 -4.08
N MET A 121 -4.66 5.96 -3.92
CA MET A 121 -4.81 4.77 -4.75
C MET A 121 -5.70 5.06 -5.95
N ILE A 122 -5.15 4.96 -7.16
CA ILE A 122 -5.90 5.17 -8.39
C ILE A 122 -5.71 4.00 -9.36
N HIS A 123 -6.68 3.81 -10.24
CA HIS A 123 -6.58 2.78 -11.26
C HIS A 123 -5.69 3.25 -12.42
N PRO A 124 -4.62 2.52 -12.80
CA PRO A 124 -3.68 2.99 -13.81
C PRO A 124 -4.27 3.06 -15.22
N LEU A 125 -5.42 2.41 -15.47
CA LEU A 125 -6.13 2.45 -16.76
C LEU A 125 -7.14 3.59 -16.86
N SER A 126 -7.37 4.38 -15.81
CA SER A 126 -8.21 5.56 -15.85
C SER A 126 -7.78 6.52 -16.98
N ALA A 127 -8.73 7.29 -17.49
CA ALA A 127 -8.46 8.32 -18.50
C ALA A 127 -7.52 9.41 -17.96
N GLU A 128 -6.71 10.02 -18.81
CA GLU A 128 -5.74 11.06 -18.39
C GLU A 128 -6.39 12.20 -17.59
N LYS A 129 -7.52 12.71 -18.07
CA LYS A 129 -8.28 13.77 -17.38
C LYS A 129 -8.78 13.34 -15.99
N GLU A 130 -9.12 12.08 -15.84
CA GLU A 130 -9.56 11.52 -14.56
C GLU A 130 -8.36 11.40 -13.59
N ILE A 131 -7.22 10.90 -14.10
CA ILE A 131 -5.97 10.83 -13.35
C ILE A 131 -5.54 12.24 -12.91
N GLU A 132 -5.56 13.22 -13.83
CA GLU A 132 -5.24 14.62 -13.53
C GLU A 132 -6.12 15.16 -12.41
N LEU A 133 -7.43 14.96 -12.48
CA LEU A 133 -8.38 15.34 -11.43
C LEU A 133 -8.02 14.73 -10.07
N TYR A 134 -7.71 13.43 -10.04
CA TYR A 134 -7.32 12.74 -8.79
C TYR A 134 -6.03 13.28 -8.20
N LEU A 135 -5.07 13.59 -9.04
CA LEU A 135 -3.79 14.18 -8.62
C LEU A 135 -3.95 15.61 -8.10
N GLN A 136 -4.82 16.40 -8.73
CA GLN A 136 -5.15 17.76 -8.27
C GLN A 136 -5.92 17.71 -6.94
N MET A 137 -6.91 16.82 -6.80
CA MET A 137 -7.68 16.65 -5.58
C MET A 137 -6.83 16.18 -4.39
N SER A 138 -5.92 15.24 -4.63
CA SER A 138 -5.04 14.69 -3.58
C SER A 138 -3.84 15.57 -3.31
N GLU A 139 -3.44 16.43 -4.25
CA GLU A 139 -2.18 17.18 -4.22
C GLU A 139 -0.96 16.25 -4.05
N SER A 140 -0.97 15.11 -4.72
CA SER A 140 0.11 14.12 -4.64
C SER A 140 1.43 14.69 -5.18
N VAL A 141 2.50 14.47 -4.41
CA VAL A 141 3.86 14.94 -4.78
C VAL A 141 4.70 13.87 -5.46
N VAL A 142 4.32 12.60 -5.31
CA VAL A 142 4.97 11.45 -5.96
C VAL A 142 3.91 10.58 -6.62
N VAL A 143 4.27 10.07 -7.80
CA VAL A 143 3.52 9.00 -8.47
C VAL A 143 4.40 7.77 -8.61
N VAL A 144 3.83 6.61 -8.33
CA VAL A 144 4.42 5.30 -8.66
C VAL A 144 3.52 4.63 -9.67
N THR A 145 4.07 4.32 -10.84
CA THR A 145 3.31 3.70 -11.94
C THR A 145 4.15 2.68 -12.71
N LEU A 146 3.53 1.93 -13.61
CA LEU A 146 4.27 1.04 -14.52
C LEU A 146 4.82 1.82 -15.72
N ASP A 147 5.90 1.28 -16.30
CA ASP A 147 6.55 1.81 -17.50
C ASP A 147 5.57 2.04 -18.66
N GLN A 148 4.61 1.15 -18.87
CA GLN A 148 3.59 1.27 -19.92
C GLN A 148 2.63 2.46 -19.73
N PHE A 149 2.53 3.05 -18.54
CA PHE A 149 1.63 4.17 -18.24
C PHE A 149 2.37 5.50 -18.09
N TYR A 150 3.69 5.52 -18.22
CA TYR A 150 4.52 6.72 -18.05
C TYR A 150 3.97 7.94 -18.79
N ASN A 151 3.66 7.77 -20.07
CA ASN A 151 3.23 8.88 -20.93
C ASN A 151 1.97 9.60 -20.42
N LYS A 152 1.04 8.87 -19.77
CA LYS A 152 -0.16 9.48 -19.18
C LYS A 152 0.20 10.46 -18.06
N PHE A 153 1.15 10.08 -17.21
CA PHE A 153 1.55 10.91 -16.07
C PHE A 153 2.46 12.06 -16.48
N GLU A 154 3.30 11.86 -17.47
CA GLU A 154 4.13 12.93 -18.02
C GLU A 154 3.29 14.00 -18.71
N ALA A 155 2.26 13.61 -19.47
CA ALA A 155 1.37 14.54 -20.18
C ALA A 155 0.62 15.53 -19.25
N ILE A 156 0.33 15.10 -18.02
CA ILE A 156 -0.41 15.90 -17.03
C ILE A 156 0.46 16.48 -15.91
N ARG A 157 1.78 16.25 -15.96
CA ARG A 157 2.69 16.59 -14.86
C ARG A 157 2.66 18.06 -14.52
N GLU A 158 2.71 18.94 -15.51
CA GLU A 158 2.72 20.39 -15.34
C GLU A 158 1.45 20.94 -14.69
N ASN A 159 0.33 20.23 -14.83
CA ASN A 159 -0.97 20.60 -14.27
C ASN A 159 -1.17 20.09 -12.83
N THR A 160 -0.15 19.45 -12.25
CA THR A 160 -0.23 18.77 -10.94
C THR A 160 0.94 19.17 -10.04
N LYS A 161 0.93 18.69 -8.80
CA LYS A 161 2.03 18.92 -7.84
C LYS A 161 3.10 17.80 -7.87
N ILE A 162 3.14 16.97 -8.91
CA ILE A 162 4.10 15.87 -9.02
C ILE A 162 5.53 16.40 -9.12
N VAL A 163 6.36 16.02 -8.14
CA VAL A 163 7.80 16.27 -8.14
C VAL A 163 8.55 15.08 -8.74
N ASN A 164 8.18 13.85 -8.31
CA ASN A 164 8.87 12.64 -8.75
C ASN A 164 7.88 11.62 -9.33
N ILE A 165 8.28 10.98 -10.44
CA ILE A 165 7.62 9.80 -11.00
C ILE A 165 8.55 8.60 -10.80
N ILE A 166 8.07 7.58 -10.08
CA ILE A 166 8.79 6.33 -9.86
C ILE A 166 8.21 5.29 -10.81
N ILE A 167 9.08 4.69 -11.62
CA ILE A 167 8.69 3.70 -12.62
C ILE A 167 8.97 2.30 -12.12
N ALA A 168 7.91 1.55 -11.83
CA ALA A 168 7.93 0.12 -11.57
C ALA A 168 7.79 -0.67 -12.89
N ARG A 169 8.23 -1.91 -12.89
CA ARG A 169 8.09 -2.83 -14.02
C ARG A 169 7.65 -4.20 -13.52
N ILE A 170 6.67 -4.78 -14.17
CA ILE A 170 6.17 -6.13 -13.81
C ILE A 170 7.31 -7.16 -13.86
N LYS A 171 8.18 -7.07 -14.89
CA LYS A 171 9.32 -7.97 -15.08
C LYS A 171 10.31 -8.04 -13.91
N ASP A 172 10.34 -7.01 -13.05
CA ASP A 172 11.27 -6.95 -11.91
C ASP A 172 10.85 -7.90 -10.78
N GLU A 173 9.58 -8.29 -10.76
CA GLU A 173 9.01 -9.21 -9.78
C GLU A 173 8.80 -10.64 -10.32
N LEU A 174 9.08 -10.89 -11.60
CA LEU A 174 8.93 -12.21 -12.19
C LEU A 174 10.13 -13.12 -11.91
N SER A 175 9.87 -14.44 -11.79
CA SER A 175 10.92 -15.46 -11.80
C SER A 175 11.62 -15.52 -13.17
N LYS A 176 12.87 -15.97 -13.21
CA LYS A 176 13.68 -15.97 -14.45
C LYS A 176 12.96 -16.54 -15.69
N PRO A 177 12.37 -17.76 -15.66
CA PRO A 177 11.73 -18.32 -16.84
C PRO A 177 10.53 -17.47 -17.30
N ILE A 178 9.67 -17.04 -16.37
CA ILE A 178 8.49 -16.24 -16.68
C ILE A 178 8.91 -14.85 -17.18
N LYS A 179 9.93 -14.24 -16.59
CA LYS A 179 10.49 -12.97 -17.04
C LYS A 179 10.92 -13.02 -18.50
N THR A 180 11.59 -14.10 -18.92
CA THR A 180 12.03 -14.28 -20.32
C THR A 180 10.82 -14.35 -21.25
N GLY A 181 9.81 -15.16 -20.93
CA GLY A 181 8.57 -15.25 -21.69
C GLY A 181 7.84 -13.89 -21.78
N TYR A 182 7.70 -13.20 -20.66
CA TYR A 182 7.10 -11.85 -20.61
C TYR A 182 7.84 -10.85 -21.50
N MET A 183 9.17 -10.84 -21.47
CA MET A 183 9.99 -9.96 -22.30
C MET A 183 9.82 -10.22 -23.80
N LEU A 184 9.60 -11.47 -24.18
CA LEU A 184 9.41 -11.87 -25.57
C LEU A 184 7.98 -11.57 -26.10
N THR A 185 7.01 -11.39 -25.21
CA THR A 185 5.58 -11.16 -25.56
C THR A 185 5.16 -9.73 -25.19
N GLU A 186 4.66 -9.55 -23.97
CA GLU A 186 4.10 -8.28 -23.51
C GLU A 186 5.14 -7.17 -23.35
N GLY A 187 6.35 -7.50 -22.92
CA GLY A 187 7.42 -6.52 -22.73
C GLY A 187 7.85 -5.81 -24.02
N ARG A 188 7.65 -6.43 -25.19
CA ARG A 188 7.94 -5.80 -26.50
C ARG A 188 6.95 -4.73 -26.91
N LYS A 189 5.73 -4.78 -26.35
CA LYS A 189 4.65 -3.83 -26.67
C LYS A 189 4.79 -2.51 -25.90
N ILE A 190 5.65 -2.49 -24.87
CA ILE A 190 5.83 -1.32 -24.02
C ILE A 190 6.75 -0.31 -24.72
N THR A 191 6.25 0.91 -24.94
CA THR A 191 7.04 2.00 -25.47
C THR A 191 8.19 2.34 -24.50
N PRO A 192 9.44 2.37 -24.95
CA PRO A 192 10.55 2.73 -24.10
C PRO A 192 10.42 4.16 -23.56
N ILE A 193 10.65 4.33 -22.29
CA ILE A 193 10.76 5.65 -21.67
C ILE A 193 12.06 6.32 -22.16
N PRO A 194 12.05 7.61 -22.55
CA PRO A 194 13.26 8.35 -22.93
C PRO A 194 14.34 8.22 -21.86
N LYS A 195 15.62 8.13 -22.29
CA LYS A 195 16.73 7.94 -21.35
C LYS A 195 16.98 9.15 -20.44
N ASP A 196 16.63 10.32 -20.92
CA ASP A 196 16.71 11.62 -20.27
C ASP A 196 15.44 12.01 -19.51
N ALA A 197 14.42 11.13 -19.52
CA ALA A 197 13.17 11.38 -18.78
C ALA A 197 13.46 11.58 -17.28
N PRO A 198 12.87 12.61 -16.65
CA PRO A 198 13.08 12.92 -15.25
C PRO A 198 12.29 11.98 -14.33
N VAL A 199 12.61 10.69 -14.38
CA VAL A 199 11.98 9.62 -13.60
C VAL A 199 12.98 8.86 -12.78
N ILE A 200 12.51 8.25 -11.69
CA ILE A 200 13.31 7.34 -10.86
C ILE A 200 12.91 5.90 -11.21
N GLN A 201 13.82 5.13 -11.77
CA GLN A 201 13.59 3.72 -12.05
C GLN A 201 13.52 2.92 -10.73
N TRP A 202 12.68 1.87 -10.66
CA TRP A 202 12.43 1.10 -9.45
C TRP A 202 13.71 0.55 -8.78
N ASP A 203 14.65 0.08 -9.57
CA ASP A 203 15.93 -0.44 -9.07
C ASP A 203 16.82 0.67 -8.47
N GLN A 204 16.78 1.88 -9.02
CA GLN A 204 17.43 3.07 -8.46
C GLN A 204 16.72 3.49 -7.18
N PHE A 205 15.38 3.64 -7.23
CA PHE A 205 14.57 3.98 -6.08
C PHE A 205 14.83 3.06 -4.89
N SER A 206 14.80 1.73 -5.10
CA SER A 206 15.03 0.76 -4.04
C SER A 206 16.42 0.83 -3.39
N LYS A 207 17.41 1.41 -4.09
CA LYS A 207 18.78 1.60 -3.58
C LYS A 207 18.94 2.90 -2.78
N LEU A 208 18.12 3.92 -3.04
CA LEU A 208 18.19 5.21 -2.34
C LEU A 208 18.05 5.07 -0.83
N GLY A 209 17.22 4.13 -0.38
CA GLY A 209 17.01 3.86 1.04
C GLY A 209 18.26 3.43 1.83
N LYS A 210 19.35 3.07 1.14
CA LYS A 210 20.65 2.79 1.79
C LYS A 210 21.27 4.04 2.42
N ALA A 211 20.97 5.22 1.88
CA ALA A 211 21.46 6.49 2.41
C ALA A 211 20.69 6.95 3.65
N CYS A 212 19.53 6.35 3.96
CA CYS A 212 18.73 6.71 5.12
C CYS A 212 19.29 6.06 6.38
N SER A 213 20.06 6.81 7.16
CA SER A 213 20.66 6.39 8.44
C SER A 213 19.81 6.73 9.66
N TRP A 214 18.72 7.50 9.48
CA TRP A 214 17.84 7.96 10.56
C TRP A 214 16.57 7.11 10.66
N ASN A 215 15.83 7.29 11.77
CA ASN A 215 14.55 6.62 11.94
C ASN A 215 13.54 7.18 10.93
N TYR A 216 13.07 6.31 10.03
CA TYR A 216 12.10 6.65 8.99
C TYR A 216 10.65 6.46 9.41
N LYS A 217 10.41 5.68 10.48
CA LYS A 217 9.05 5.39 10.96
C LYS A 217 8.47 6.60 11.69
N VAL A 218 7.21 6.87 11.41
CA VAL A 218 6.45 7.92 12.08
C VAL A 218 5.38 7.28 12.95
N LYS A 219 5.28 7.71 14.20
CA LYS A 219 4.24 7.22 15.11
C LYS A 219 2.91 7.88 14.75
N ARG A 220 1.93 7.06 14.42
CA ARG A 220 0.57 7.48 14.06
C ARG A 220 -0.46 6.67 14.83
N LYS A 221 -1.68 7.20 14.91
CA LYS A 221 -2.83 6.52 15.53
C LYS A 221 -3.64 5.75 14.49
N SER A 222 -4.45 4.83 14.95
CA SER A 222 -5.39 4.08 14.10
C SER A 222 -6.39 4.99 13.37
N GLN A 223 -6.77 6.10 13.96
CA GLN A 223 -7.71 7.09 13.40
C GLN A 223 -7.08 8.00 12.34
N ASP A 224 -5.74 8.06 12.24
CA ASP A 224 -5.09 8.94 11.30
C ASP A 224 -5.33 8.50 9.85
N PRO A 225 -5.43 9.46 8.90
CA PRO A 225 -5.56 9.18 7.48
C PRO A 225 -4.45 8.27 6.95
N ALA A 226 -4.82 7.27 6.15
CA ALA A 226 -3.90 6.29 5.60
C ALA A 226 -4.00 6.17 4.08
N VAL A 227 -5.22 6.17 3.54
CA VAL A 227 -5.47 5.92 2.11
C VAL A 227 -6.57 6.85 1.60
N ILE A 228 -6.43 7.29 0.36
CA ILE A 228 -7.48 7.97 -0.42
C ILE A 228 -7.93 7.01 -1.52
N LEU A 229 -9.25 6.76 -1.58
CA LEU A 229 -9.91 6.02 -2.67
C LEU A 229 -10.93 6.92 -3.34
N TYR A 230 -11.28 6.62 -4.58
CA TYR A 230 -12.25 7.41 -5.35
C TYR A 230 -13.51 6.60 -5.61
N SER A 231 -14.65 7.25 -5.45
CA SER A 231 -15.95 6.70 -5.83
C SER A 231 -16.54 7.51 -6.97
N GLY A 232 -17.07 6.82 -8.00
CA GLY A 232 -17.98 7.42 -8.97
C GLY A 232 -19.29 7.71 -8.26
N GLY A 233 -19.49 8.97 -7.81
CA GLY A 233 -20.70 9.33 -7.08
C GLY A 233 -21.95 9.18 -7.97
N THR A 234 -23.07 8.75 -7.38
CA THR A 234 -24.40 8.75 -8.01
C THR A 234 -24.82 10.12 -8.53
N THR A 235 -24.15 11.18 -8.08
CA THR A 235 -24.34 12.59 -8.49
C THR A 235 -23.46 13.02 -9.67
N GLY A 236 -22.73 12.09 -10.30
CA GLY A 236 -21.83 12.36 -11.43
C GLY A 236 -20.52 13.06 -11.07
N LYS A 237 -20.32 13.48 -9.83
CA LYS A 237 -19.06 14.09 -9.35
C LYS A 237 -18.24 13.06 -8.57
N THR A 238 -17.03 12.81 -9.00
CA THR A 238 -16.06 11.98 -8.28
C THR A 238 -15.72 12.58 -6.92
N LYS A 239 -15.65 11.73 -5.90
CA LYS A 239 -15.26 12.10 -4.53
C LYS A 239 -14.04 11.31 -4.09
N GLY A 240 -13.05 11.98 -3.51
CA GLY A 240 -11.95 11.34 -2.80
C GLY A 240 -12.38 11.00 -1.37
N ILE A 241 -12.37 9.72 -1.04
CA ILE A 241 -12.74 9.22 0.28
C ILE A 241 -11.46 8.94 1.05
N VAL A 242 -11.27 9.65 2.16
CA VAL A 242 -10.12 9.46 3.05
C VAL A 242 -10.46 8.35 4.05
N LEU A 243 -9.68 7.29 4.03
CA LEU A 243 -9.78 6.15 4.94
C LEU A 243 -8.63 6.18 5.93
N SER A 244 -8.95 5.89 7.19
CA SER A 244 -7.97 5.80 8.28
C SER A 244 -7.37 4.38 8.39
N ASN A 245 -6.31 4.24 9.17
CA ASN A 245 -5.70 2.93 9.45
C ASN A 245 -6.73 1.94 10.03
N ILE A 246 -7.59 2.42 10.94
CA ILE A 246 -8.58 1.55 11.58
C ILE A 246 -9.62 0.99 10.60
N ASN A 247 -9.96 1.72 9.51
CA ASN A 247 -10.91 1.20 8.52
C ASN A 247 -10.38 -0.10 7.90
N PHE A 248 -9.08 -0.16 7.57
CA PHE A 248 -8.46 -1.37 7.02
C PHE A 248 -8.22 -2.45 8.07
N ASN A 249 -7.71 -2.08 9.25
CA ASN A 249 -7.43 -3.03 10.32
C ASN A 249 -8.71 -3.67 10.84
N ALA A 250 -9.80 -2.90 10.99
CA ALA A 250 -11.09 -3.41 11.41
C ALA A 250 -11.67 -4.37 10.38
N LEU A 251 -11.63 -4.01 9.09
CA LEU A 251 -12.11 -4.90 8.02
C LEU A 251 -11.38 -6.24 8.05
N SER A 252 -10.05 -6.25 8.19
CA SER A 252 -9.27 -7.48 8.24
C SER A 252 -9.64 -8.35 9.45
N GLN A 253 -9.86 -7.75 10.63
CA GLN A 253 -10.27 -8.47 11.82
C GLN A 253 -11.70 -9.01 11.71
N GLN A 254 -12.61 -8.24 11.10
CA GLN A 254 -13.98 -8.68 10.82
C GLN A 254 -14.01 -9.89 9.88
N VAL A 255 -13.18 -9.86 8.81
CA VAL A 255 -13.05 -11.01 7.88
C VAL A 255 -12.56 -12.26 8.62
N ILE A 256 -11.58 -12.13 9.50
CA ILE A 256 -11.07 -13.24 10.31
C ILE A 256 -12.16 -13.75 11.28
N ALA A 257 -12.85 -12.85 11.96
CA ALA A 257 -13.93 -13.22 12.90
C ALA A 257 -15.10 -13.92 12.20
N ALA A 258 -15.41 -13.50 10.96
CA ALA A 258 -16.45 -14.15 10.15
C ALA A 258 -16.01 -15.51 9.57
N ASN A 259 -14.71 -15.81 9.58
CA ASN A 259 -14.14 -17.03 9.02
C ASN A 259 -13.25 -17.73 10.05
N PRO A 260 -13.82 -18.33 11.12
CA PRO A 260 -13.05 -18.89 12.24
C PRO A 260 -12.19 -20.11 11.85
N MET A 261 -12.32 -20.60 10.62
CA MET A 261 -11.53 -21.71 10.10
C MET A 261 -10.14 -21.27 9.62
N PHE A 262 -9.93 -19.97 9.36
CA PHE A 262 -8.63 -19.48 8.91
C PHE A 262 -7.52 -19.70 9.93
N ARG A 263 -6.42 -20.23 9.46
CA ARG A 263 -5.19 -20.48 10.23
C ARG A 263 -4.04 -19.69 9.65
N PRO A 264 -3.05 -19.30 10.49
CA PRO A 264 -1.80 -18.72 9.98
C PRO A 264 -1.13 -19.66 8.96
N GLY A 265 -0.96 -19.17 7.73
CA GLY A 265 -0.40 -19.95 6.62
C GLY A 265 -1.42 -20.45 5.59
N ASP A 266 -2.71 -20.29 5.85
CA ASP A 266 -3.76 -20.57 4.86
C ASP A 266 -3.64 -19.58 3.68
N LYS A 267 -4.05 -20.06 2.51
CA LYS A 267 -4.10 -19.26 1.27
C LYS A 267 -5.54 -18.84 0.98
N MET A 268 -5.72 -17.61 0.58
CA MET A 268 -6.98 -17.07 0.07
C MET A 268 -6.94 -16.92 -1.44
#